data_205e6efb25734503e30ffc58f52e1139
#
_entry.id   205e6efb25734503e30ffc58f52e1139
#
_cell.length_a   1.000
_cell.length_b   1.000
_cell.length_c   1.000
_cell.angle_alpha   90.00
_cell.angle_beta   90.00
_cell.angle_gamma   90.00
#
_symmetry.space_group_name_H-M   'P 1'
#
loop_
_entity.id
_entity.type
_entity.pdbx_description
1 polymer ?
#
loop_
_entity_poly.entity_id
_entity_poly.type
_entity_poly.pdbx_seq_one_letter_code
_entity_poly.pdbx_strand_id
1 'polypeptide(L)'
;EYTTWNSLSDKKLDFSDCITPDGKRKTYRAYLRLLNEHHTMPVLAVEFGAASGRGEIQKNQVTSRGLGYYSEKEQGKILVDCYEDIMAAGLSGGCVYSWQDEWFKRTWNTMYAVDLSRNIYWEDAQTNDQHFGLLAFDCGEKESVSYVDGDTSEWTDKDMVIQYEDGSFISVKYDASGVYLYLHKNDFDLENDTLYVPIDTT
;
A
#
# COMPACT_ATOMS: atom_id res chain seq x y z
N GLU A 1 -4.76 9.89 5.82
CA GLU A 1 -5.35 10.41 7.07
C GLU A 1 -4.35 10.47 8.21
N TYR A 2 -3.52 9.48 8.38
CA TYR A 2 -2.49 9.42 9.42
C TYR A 2 -1.60 10.69 9.49
N THR A 3 -1.41 11.34 8.35
CA THR A 3 -0.61 12.57 8.25
C THR A 3 -1.42 13.87 8.39
N THR A 4 -2.74 13.82 8.23
CA THR A 4 -3.59 15.01 8.36
C THR A 4 -3.81 15.43 9.81
N TRP A 5 -3.74 14.51 10.74
CA TRP A 5 -3.84 14.80 12.17
C TRP A 5 -2.71 15.65 12.70
N ASN A 6 -1.55 15.66 12.05
CA ASN A 6 -0.45 16.56 12.42
C ASN A 6 -0.81 18.05 12.30
N SER A 7 -1.75 18.41 11.44
CA SER A 7 -2.19 19.80 11.28
C SER A 7 -3.25 20.24 12.31
N LEU A 8 -3.96 19.30 12.92
CA LEU A 8 -4.94 19.56 13.98
C LEU A 8 -4.29 19.61 15.37
N SER A 9 -3.08 19.10 15.49
CA SER A 9 -2.41 18.81 16.76
C SER A 9 -1.86 20.02 17.51
N ASP A 10 -1.64 21.15 16.84
CA ASP A 10 -0.84 22.23 17.43
C ASP A 10 -1.56 23.02 18.54
N LYS A 11 -2.84 22.78 18.78
CA LYS A 11 -3.61 23.62 19.70
C LYS A 11 -4.36 22.94 20.83
N LYS A 12 -4.53 21.60 20.81
CA LYS A 12 -5.40 20.90 21.76
C LYS A 12 -4.94 19.52 22.20
N LEU A 13 -3.96 18.91 21.56
CA LEU A 13 -3.51 17.56 21.90
C LEU A 13 -2.38 17.59 22.93
N ASP A 14 -2.52 16.82 23.99
CA ASP A 14 -1.43 16.58 24.93
C ASP A 14 -0.51 15.47 24.41
N PHE A 15 0.77 15.80 24.24
CA PHE A 15 1.81 14.91 23.74
C PHE A 15 2.74 14.39 24.84
N SER A 16 2.46 14.67 26.12
CA SER A 16 3.37 14.30 27.22
C SER A 16 3.85 12.86 27.19
N ASP A 17 2.92 11.94 26.83
CA ASP A 17 3.20 10.48 26.75
C ASP A 17 3.08 9.95 25.30
N CYS A 18 3.06 10.84 24.33
CA CYS A 18 2.83 10.48 22.93
C CYS A 18 4.01 10.89 22.05
N ILE A 19 5.23 10.65 22.54
CA ILE A 19 6.48 10.91 21.84
C ILE A 19 7.24 9.58 21.72
N THR A 20 7.76 9.29 20.54
CA THR A 20 8.63 8.14 20.30
C THR A 20 10.02 8.39 20.91
N PRO A 21 10.85 7.36 21.14
CA PRO A 21 12.22 7.53 21.66
C PRO A 21 13.10 8.43 20.80
N ASP A 22 12.83 8.54 19.49
CA ASP A 22 13.50 9.45 18.55
C ASP A 22 12.87 10.86 18.48
N GLY A 23 11.95 11.16 19.41
CA GLY A 23 11.37 12.50 19.57
C GLY A 23 10.20 12.84 18.64
N LYS A 24 9.70 11.88 17.85
CA LYS A 24 8.54 12.12 16.98
C LYS A 24 7.23 12.08 17.76
N ARG A 25 6.32 12.97 17.43
CA ARG A 25 4.98 13.01 18.04
C ARG A 25 4.10 11.90 17.47
N LYS A 26 3.49 11.11 18.34
CA LYS A 26 2.46 10.13 18.01
C LYS A 26 1.08 10.80 18.05
N THR A 27 0.77 11.51 16.97
CA THR A 27 -0.43 12.34 16.88
C THR A 27 -1.71 11.52 16.92
N TYR A 28 -1.71 10.36 16.28
CA TYR A 28 -2.84 9.45 16.27
C TYR A 28 -3.17 8.96 17.70
N ARG A 29 -2.17 8.53 18.46
CA ARG A 29 -2.34 8.15 19.88
C ARG A 29 -2.91 9.28 20.72
N ALA A 30 -2.35 10.49 20.61
CA ALA A 30 -2.80 11.64 21.37
C ALA A 30 -4.26 12.01 21.06
N TYR A 31 -4.66 11.92 19.81
CA TYR A 31 -6.04 12.15 19.38
C TYR A 31 -6.99 11.08 19.94
N LEU A 32 -6.64 9.82 19.81
CA LEU A 32 -7.46 8.71 20.31
C LEU A 32 -7.61 8.77 21.84
N ARG A 33 -6.55 9.14 22.56
CA ARG A 33 -6.61 9.34 24.00
C ARG A 33 -7.59 10.46 24.36
N LEU A 34 -7.49 11.61 23.71
CA LEU A 34 -8.43 12.71 23.93
C LEU A 34 -9.87 12.28 23.66
N LEU A 35 -10.08 11.53 22.58
CA LEU A 35 -11.40 10.99 22.24
C LEU A 35 -11.92 10.04 23.32
N ASN A 36 -11.09 9.12 23.79
CA ASN A 36 -11.45 8.16 24.84
C ASN A 36 -11.76 8.86 26.17
N GLU A 37 -10.99 9.85 26.55
CA GLU A 37 -11.22 10.63 27.79
C GLU A 37 -12.49 11.49 27.73
N HIS A 38 -12.87 11.92 26.54
CA HIS A 38 -14.12 12.71 26.34
C HIS A 38 -15.38 11.86 26.54
N HIS A 39 -15.32 10.56 26.31
CA HIS A 39 -16.47 9.68 26.38
C HIS A 39 -16.50 8.88 27.68
N THR A 40 -17.69 8.65 28.21
CA THR A 40 -17.92 7.77 29.39
C THR A 40 -18.21 6.34 29.00
N MET A 41 -18.40 6.08 27.73
CA MET A 41 -18.62 4.73 27.16
C MET A 41 -17.33 4.21 26.54
N PRO A 42 -17.19 2.88 26.42
CA PRO A 42 -16.08 2.30 25.70
C PRO A 42 -15.99 2.84 24.27
N VAL A 43 -14.79 3.24 23.86
CA VAL A 43 -14.51 3.73 22.50
C VAL A 43 -13.80 2.61 21.71
N LEU A 44 -14.25 2.38 20.49
CA LEU A 44 -13.70 1.39 19.57
C LEU A 44 -13.29 2.08 18.26
N ALA A 45 -12.08 1.83 17.78
CA ALA A 45 -11.68 2.21 16.43
C ALA A 45 -12.23 1.19 15.44
N VAL A 46 -13.38 1.49 14.84
CA VAL A 46 -14.10 0.54 13.98
C VAL A 46 -13.45 0.31 12.62
N GLU A 47 -12.57 1.22 12.21
CA GLU A 47 -11.73 1.06 11.02
C GLU A 47 -10.38 1.73 11.24
N PHE A 48 -9.32 1.01 11.00
CA PHE A 48 -7.98 1.56 10.83
C PHE A 48 -7.21 0.73 9.82
N GLY A 49 -6.41 1.38 8.99
CA GLY A 49 -5.66 0.67 7.96
C GLY A 49 -4.79 1.60 7.12
N ALA A 50 -3.99 1.00 6.29
CA ALA A 50 -3.23 1.65 5.25
C ALA A 50 -3.23 0.75 4.02
N ALA A 51 -3.24 1.36 2.85
CA ALA A 51 -3.15 0.60 1.62
C ALA A 51 -1.69 0.44 1.20
N SER A 52 -1.36 -0.76 0.74
CA SER A 52 -0.15 -0.99 -0.06
C SER A 52 -0.43 -0.68 -1.53
N GLY A 53 0.59 -0.55 -2.34
CA GLY A 53 0.43 -0.39 -3.78
C GLY A 53 1.41 0.58 -4.40
N ARG A 54 1.56 0.50 -5.70
CA ARG A 54 2.52 1.29 -6.47
C ARG A 54 2.01 2.66 -6.87
N GLY A 55 0.72 2.93 -6.69
CA GLY A 55 0.07 4.17 -7.08
C GLY A 55 -0.44 5.01 -5.91
N GLU A 56 -0.85 6.22 -6.21
CA GLU A 56 -1.50 7.12 -5.28
C GLU A 56 -2.99 6.76 -5.17
N ILE A 57 -3.44 6.39 -3.99
CA ILE A 57 -4.81 5.96 -3.74
C ILE A 57 -5.70 7.16 -3.44
N GLN A 58 -5.18 8.09 -2.68
CA GLN A 58 -5.89 9.29 -2.28
C GLN A 58 -4.92 10.45 -2.11
N LYS A 59 -5.31 11.62 -2.61
CA LYS A 59 -4.57 12.86 -2.44
C LYS A 59 -5.43 13.93 -1.81
N ASN A 60 -4.93 14.52 -0.75
CA ASN A 60 -5.53 15.71 -0.19
C ASN A 60 -5.17 16.92 -1.07
N GLN A 61 -6.17 17.51 -1.70
CA GLN A 61 -5.97 18.61 -2.66
C GLN A 61 -5.42 19.89 -2.02
N VAL A 62 -5.60 20.06 -0.71
CA VAL A 62 -5.15 21.25 0.01
C VAL A 62 -3.70 21.12 0.49
N THR A 63 -3.35 19.93 1.04
CA THR A 63 -2.03 19.70 1.63
C THR A 63 -1.06 19.02 0.67
N SER A 64 -1.53 18.57 -0.49
CA SER A 64 -0.79 17.75 -1.46
C SER A 64 -0.22 16.45 -0.88
N ARG A 65 -0.72 16.02 0.29
CA ARG A 65 -0.34 14.75 0.90
C ARG A 65 -1.21 13.64 0.34
N GLY A 66 -0.59 12.53 -0.01
CA GLY A 66 -1.25 11.35 -0.56
C GLY A 66 -1.11 10.13 0.34
N LEU A 67 -1.99 9.17 0.11
CA LEU A 67 -1.91 7.78 0.56
C LEU A 67 -1.55 6.92 -0.63
N GLY A 68 -0.67 5.97 -0.44
CA GLY A 68 -0.18 5.06 -1.47
C GLY A 68 1.34 4.96 -1.45
N TYR A 69 1.89 4.26 -2.42
CA TYR A 69 3.32 3.99 -2.57
C TYR A 69 3.95 3.23 -1.39
N TYR A 70 3.15 2.62 -0.52
CA TYR A 70 3.66 1.77 0.54
C TYR A 70 3.87 0.34 0.03
N SER A 71 5.00 -0.24 0.36
CA SER A 71 5.18 -1.69 0.25
C SER A 71 4.28 -2.42 1.26
N GLU A 72 4.02 -3.69 1.04
CA GLU A 72 3.27 -4.54 1.99
C GLU A 72 3.96 -4.59 3.37
N LYS A 73 5.29 -4.56 3.40
CA LYS A 73 6.06 -4.47 4.63
C LYS A 73 5.82 -3.17 5.40
N GLU A 74 5.74 -2.06 4.69
CA GLU A 74 5.42 -0.76 5.29
C GLU A 74 3.97 -0.71 5.75
N GLN A 75 3.04 -1.25 4.97
CA GLN A 75 1.64 -1.44 5.36
C GLN A 75 1.55 -2.20 6.68
N GLY A 76 2.18 -3.37 6.77
CA GLY A 76 2.19 -4.18 7.99
C GLY A 76 2.74 -3.41 9.19
N LYS A 77 3.81 -2.64 9.01
CA LYS A 77 4.36 -1.80 10.07
C LYS A 77 3.40 -0.71 10.51
N ILE A 78 2.75 -0.02 9.57
CA ILE A 78 1.75 1.02 9.87
C ILE A 78 0.58 0.42 10.64
N LEU A 79 0.10 -0.76 10.27
CA LEU A 79 -1.00 -1.45 10.97
C LEU A 79 -0.63 -1.77 12.41
N VAL A 80 0.55 -2.29 12.64
CA VAL A 80 1.05 -2.58 14.00
C VAL A 80 1.16 -1.28 14.82
N ASP A 81 1.79 -0.24 14.26
CA ASP A 81 1.93 1.05 14.93
C ASP A 81 0.57 1.67 15.29
N CYS A 82 -0.41 1.59 14.37
CA CYS A 82 -1.78 2.08 14.63
C CYS A 82 -2.46 1.29 15.76
N TYR A 83 -2.34 -0.04 15.75
CA TYR A 83 -2.96 -0.88 16.77
C TYR A 83 -2.34 -0.63 18.14
N GLU A 84 -1.02 -0.51 18.22
CA GLU A 84 -0.33 -0.13 19.45
C GLU A 84 -0.79 1.24 19.96
N ASP A 85 -1.01 2.19 19.08
CA ASP A 85 -1.51 3.52 19.45
C ASP A 85 -2.96 3.47 19.94
N ILE A 86 -3.82 2.64 19.35
CA ILE A 86 -5.18 2.38 19.79
C ILE A 86 -5.19 1.81 21.23
N MET A 87 -4.39 0.80 21.46
CA MET A 87 -4.31 0.16 22.78
C MET A 87 -3.70 1.09 23.84
N ALA A 88 -2.62 1.79 23.50
CA ALA A 88 -1.98 2.75 24.40
C ALA A 88 -2.85 3.97 24.73
N ALA A 89 -3.78 4.34 23.85
CA ALA A 89 -4.76 5.39 24.08
C ALA A 89 -5.93 4.94 24.99
N GLY A 90 -5.98 3.66 25.37
CA GLY A 90 -7.00 3.10 26.26
C GLY A 90 -8.34 2.76 25.58
N LEU A 91 -8.37 2.67 24.26
CA LEU A 91 -9.56 2.24 23.54
C LEU A 91 -9.85 0.75 23.82
N SER A 92 -11.09 0.36 23.62
CA SER A 92 -11.54 -1.04 23.78
C SER A 92 -11.02 -1.98 22.70
N GLY A 93 -10.43 -1.43 21.64
CA GLY A 93 -9.83 -2.20 20.55
C GLY A 93 -9.95 -1.48 19.22
N GLY A 94 -9.56 -2.19 18.15
CA GLY A 94 -9.65 -1.71 16.79
C GLY A 94 -9.94 -2.82 15.79
N CYS A 95 -10.64 -2.49 14.72
CA CYS A 95 -10.91 -3.37 13.60
C CYS A 95 -10.04 -2.96 12.41
N VAL A 96 -9.21 -3.88 11.92
CA VAL A 96 -8.38 -3.62 10.76
C VAL A 96 -9.24 -3.52 9.52
N TYR A 97 -9.05 -2.49 8.76
CA TYR A 97 -9.57 -2.35 7.42
C TYR A 97 -8.45 -2.59 6.41
N SER A 98 -8.48 -3.73 5.70
CA SER A 98 -9.51 -4.74 5.69
C SER A 98 -8.91 -6.16 5.73
N TRP A 99 -9.79 -7.17 5.79
CA TRP A 99 -9.34 -8.57 5.78
C TRP A 99 -8.74 -8.99 4.44
N GLN A 100 -9.34 -8.54 3.34
CA GLN A 100 -8.98 -8.91 1.98
C GLN A 100 -9.02 -7.67 1.08
N ASP A 101 -8.20 -7.65 0.05
CA ASP A 101 -8.21 -6.61 -0.97
C ASP A 101 -9.58 -6.49 -1.64
N GLU A 102 -10.06 -5.26 -1.76
CA GLU A 102 -11.36 -4.94 -2.34
C GLU A 102 -11.20 -4.23 -3.69
N TRP A 103 -10.46 -4.84 -4.60
CA TRP A 103 -10.17 -4.31 -5.94
C TRP A 103 -11.41 -3.96 -6.76
N PHE A 104 -12.55 -4.56 -6.46
CA PHE A 104 -13.84 -4.31 -7.11
C PHE A 104 -14.60 -3.13 -6.50
N LYS A 105 -14.21 -2.67 -5.31
CA LYS A 105 -14.96 -1.67 -4.56
C LYS A 105 -14.72 -0.28 -5.13
N ARG A 106 -15.79 0.39 -5.44
CA ARG A 106 -15.80 1.78 -5.88
C ARG A 106 -16.56 2.62 -4.89
N THR A 107 -15.94 3.67 -4.43
CA THR A 107 -16.60 4.63 -3.56
C THR A 107 -17.36 5.66 -4.38
N TRP A 108 -18.35 6.31 -3.77
CA TRP A 108 -19.19 7.31 -4.42
C TRP A 108 -18.40 8.47 -5.05
N ASN A 109 -17.26 8.82 -4.47
CA ASN A 109 -16.39 9.88 -4.96
C ASN A 109 -15.47 9.46 -6.11
N THR A 110 -15.28 8.17 -6.34
CA THR A 110 -14.48 7.65 -7.44
C THR A 110 -15.33 7.09 -8.58
N MET A 111 -16.54 6.67 -8.29
CA MET A 111 -17.41 5.95 -9.25
C MET A 111 -17.68 6.72 -10.54
N TYR A 112 -17.75 8.05 -10.49
CA TYR A 112 -18.01 8.91 -11.64
C TYR A 112 -16.81 9.79 -12.02
N ALA A 113 -15.82 9.90 -11.16
CA ALA A 113 -14.67 10.80 -11.36
C ALA A 113 -13.44 10.07 -11.92
N VAL A 114 -13.37 8.75 -11.77
CA VAL A 114 -12.25 7.95 -12.24
C VAL A 114 -12.64 7.23 -13.53
N ASP A 115 -12.01 7.64 -14.61
CA ASP A 115 -12.10 6.92 -15.89
C ASP A 115 -11.16 5.70 -15.80
N LEU A 116 -11.73 4.55 -15.50
CA LEU A 116 -10.98 3.30 -15.35
C LEU A 116 -10.31 2.86 -16.66
N SER A 117 -10.74 3.36 -17.81
CA SER A 117 -10.06 3.09 -19.08
C SER A 117 -8.73 3.82 -19.20
N ARG A 118 -8.49 4.81 -18.35
CA ARG A 118 -7.25 5.58 -18.29
C ARG A 118 -6.34 5.18 -17.12
N ASN A 119 -6.84 4.44 -16.15
CA ASN A 119 -6.07 3.96 -15.00
C ASN A 119 -5.29 2.70 -15.33
N ILE A 120 -4.62 2.68 -16.45
CA ILE A 120 -3.75 1.58 -16.87
C ILE A 120 -2.32 1.71 -16.32
N TYR A 121 -1.98 2.85 -15.73
CA TYR A 121 -0.66 3.09 -15.17
C TYR A 121 -0.70 3.02 -13.64
N TRP A 122 0.31 2.42 -13.06
CA TRP A 122 0.48 2.31 -11.62
C TRP A 122 0.72 3.65 -10.91
N GLU A 123 0.98 4.70 -11.67
CA GLU A 123 1.14 6.07 -11.19
C GLU A 123 -0.19 6.81 -11.10
N ASP A 124 -1.25 6.28 -11.69
CA ASP A 124 -2.58 6.86 -11.61
C ASP A 124 -3.23 6.60 -10.26
N ALA A 125 -4.17 7.46 -9.91
CA ALA A 125 -5.00 7.27 -8.73
C ALA A 125 -5.74 5.94 -8.82
N GLN A 126 -5.45 5.05 -7.91
CA GLN A 126 -6.13 3.77 -7.80
C GLN A 126 -7.54 3.95 -7.24
N THR A 127 -8.38 2.95 -7.41
CA THR A 127 -9.66 2.94 -6.72
C THR A 127 -9.44 2.88 -5.22
N ASN A 128 -10.21 3.65 -4.45
CA ASN A 128 -10.18 3.59 -3.01
C ASN A 128 -10.37 2.13 -2.55
N ASP A 129 -9.70 1.76 -1.51
CA ASP A 129 -9.82 0.48 -0.83
C ASP A 129 -9.21 -0.74 -1.56
N GLN A 130 -8.59 -0.54 -2.71
CA GLN A 130 -8.10 -1.64 -3.55
C GLN A 130 -7.04 -2.51 -2.87
N HIS A 131 -6.13 -1.94 -2.10
CA HIS A 131 -5.00 -2.64 -1.50
C HIS A 131 -4.92 -2.45 0.02
N PHE A 132 -6.04 -2.50 0.70
CA PHE A 132 -6.11 -2.41 2.16
C PHE A 132 -6.08 -3.77 2.85
N GLY A 133 -6.20 -4.86 2.09
CA GLY A 133 -6.29 -6.20 2.63
C GLY A 133 -5.06 -6.63 3.41
N LEU A 134 -5.27 -7.42 4.46
CA LEU A 134 -4.23 -8.24 5.08
C LEU A 134 -3.88 -9.43 4.20
N LEU A 135 -4.84 -9.89 3.40
CA LEU A 135 -4.69 -10.96 2.43
C LEU A 135 -4.89 -10.38 1.04
N ALA A 136 -3.94 -10.62 0.16
CA ALA A 136 -4.10 -10.38 -1.27
C ALA A 136 -5.10 -11.37 -1.87
N PHE A 137 -5.78 -10.96 -2.92
CA PHE A 137 -6.65 -11.85 -3.67
C PHE A 137 -5.81 -12.59 -4.72
N ASP A 138 -5.65 -13.88 -4.51
CA ASP A 138 -5.04 -14.78 -5.49
C ASP A 138 -6.11 -15.75 -6.01
N CYS A 139 -6.46 -15.60 -7.29
CA CYS A 139 -7.58 -16.33 -7.88
C CYS A 139 -7.12 -17.65 -8.51
N GLY A 140 -6.77 -18.64 -7.71
CA GLY A 140 -6.82 -20.00 -8.20
C GLY A 140 -5.61 -20.89 -7.99
N GLU A 141 -4.51 -20.39 -7.51
CA GLU A 141 -3.33 -21.20 -7.19
C GLU A 141 -2.98 -21.09 -5.71
N LYS A 142 -2.38 -22.11 -5.14
CA LYS A 142 -1.96 -22.07 -3.74
C LYS A 142 -0.77 -21.12 -3.51
N GLU A 143 0.01 -20.92 -4.54
CA GLU A 143 1.23 -20.10 -4.53
C GLU A 143 1.32 -19.38 -5.86
N SER A 144 1.77 -18.14 -5.84
CA SER A 144 2.09 -17.39 -7.06
C SER A 144 3.22 -18.06 -7.82
N VAL A 145 3.19 -18.00 -9.15
CA VAL A 145 4.26 -18.55 -10.00
C VAL A 145 5.55 -17.73 -9.91
N SER A 146 5.47 -16.53 -9.36
CA SER A 146 6.63 -15.67 -9.07
C SER A 146 6.26 -14.62 -8.03
N TYR A 147 7.26 -14.21 -7.25
CA TYR A 147 7.17 -13.10 -6.29
C TYR A 147 8.17 -12.02 -6.66
N VAL A 148 7.78 -10.75 -6.50
CA VAL A 148 8.69 -9.62 -6.76
C VAL A 148 9.43 -9.29 -5.46
N ASP A 149 10.29 -10.19 -5.01
CA ASP A 149 11.02 -10.12 -3.75
C ASP A 149 12.54 -10.03 -3.90
N GLY A 150 13.04 -10.11 -5.15
CA GLY A 150 14.47 -10.10 -5.48
C GLY A 150 15.10 -11.48 -5.50
N ASP A 151 14.41 -12.53 -5.12
CA ASP A 151 14.82 -13.92 -5.37
C ASP A 151 14.39 -14.34 -6.78
N THR A 152 15.30 -14.86 -7.56
CA THR A 152 15.03 -15.31 -8.93
C THR A 152 15.11 -16.82 -9.09
N SER A 153 15.17 -17.55 -7.98
CA SER A 153 15.37 -19.01 -7.99
C SER A 153 14.18 -19.77 -8.58
N GLU A 154 12.99 -19.18 -8.59
CA GLU A 154 11.82 -19.76 -9.23
C GLU A 154 11.85 -19.67 -10.77
N TRP A 155 12.71 -18.82 -11.33
CA TRP A 155 12.85 -18.66 -12.79
C TRP A 155 13.79 -19.70 -13.38
N THR A 156 13.41 -20.24 -14.51
CA THR A 156 14.16 -21.29 -15.22
C THR A 156 14.34 -20.95 -16.69
N ASP A 157 15.24 -21.66 -17.36
CA ASP A 157 15.47 -21.48 -18.81
C ASP A 157 14.21 -21.71 -19.65
N LYS A 158 13.23 -22.43 -19.12
CA LYS A 158 11.95 -22.69 -19.81
C LYS A 158 11.05 -21.46 -19.87
N ASP A 159 11.26 -20.54 -18.97
CA ASP A 159 10.49 -19.29 -18.87
C ASP A 159 11.06 -18.21 -19.79
N MET A 160 12.27 -18.45 -20.36
CA MET A 160 12.95 -17.52 -21.23
C MET A 160 12.27 -17.45 -22.60
N VAL A 161 11.86 -16.24 -22.97
CA VAL A 161 11.20 -15.96 -24.25
C VAL A 161 12.09 -15.26 -25.26
N ILE A 162 13.05 -14.47 -24.78
CA ILE A 162 14.03 -13.77 -25.60
C ILE A 162 15.40 -13.86 -24.96
N GLN A 163 16.43 -14.13 -25.76
CA GLN A 163 17.81 -14.03 -25.37
C GLN A 163 18.59 -13.22 -26.42
N TYR A 164 19.41 -12.31 -25.94
CA TYR A 164 20.23 -11.44 -26.76
C TYR A 164 21.68 -11.93 -26.81
N GLU A 165 22.44 -11.49 -27.83
CA GLU A 165 23.83 -11.89 -28.02
C GLU A 165 24.76 -11.42 -26.88
N ASP A 166 24.40 -10.35 -26.17
CA ASP A 166 25.15 -9.80 -25.03
C ASP A 166 24.90 -10.55 -23.73
N GLY A 167 24.08 -11.60 -23.75
CA GLY A 167 23.69 -12.38 -22.59
C GLY A 167 22.48 -11.85 -21.84
N SER A 168 21.93 -10.70 -22.24
CA SER A 168 20.65 -10.20 -21.71
C SER A 168 19.50 -11.09 -22.12
N PHE A 169 18.47 -11.23 -21.28
CA PHE A 169 17.32 -12.04 -21.60
C PHE A 169 16.03 -11.52 -20.97
N ILE A 170 14.91 -11.99 -21.50
CA ILE A 170 13.58 -11.76 -20.98
C ILE A 170 12.93 -13.10 -20.72
N SER A 171 12.43 -13.30 -19.51
CA SER A 171 11.59 -14.43 -19.14
C SER A 171 10.20 -13.97 -18.77
N VAL A 172 9.20 -14.81 -19.03
CA VAL A 172 7.79 -14.50 -18.79
C VAL A 172 7.12 -15.68 -18.09
N LYS A 173 6.40 -15.35 -17.02
CA LYS A 173 5.44 -16.26 -16.38
C LYS A 173 4.09 -15.59 -16.30
N TYR A 174 3.05 -16.37 -16.13
CA TYR A 174 1.72 -15.86 -15.89
C TYR A 174 0.92 -16.85 -15.05
N ASP A 175 0.00 -16.31 -14.29
CA ASP A 175 -1.02 -17.05 -13.57
C ASP A 175 -2.36 -16.31 -13.63
N ALA A 176 -3.32 -16.69 -12.80
CA ALA A 176 -4.63 -16.03 -12.78
C ALA A 176 -4.57 -14.60 -12.23
N SER A 177 -3.53 -14.23 -11.51
CA SER A 177 -3.36 -12.90 -10.89
C SER A 177 -2.55 -11.92 -11.73
N GLY A 178 -1.66 -12.41 -12.61
CA GLY A 178 -0.80 -11.50 -13.36
C GLY A 178 0.09 -12.12 -14.41
N VAL A 179 0.82 -11.22 -15.07
CA VAL A 179 1.93 -11.55 -15.95
C VAL A 179 3.20 -11.03 -15.29
N TYR A 180 4.16 -11.90 -15.09
CA TYR A 180 5.43 -11.61 -14.46
C TYR A 180 6.52 -11.55 -15.51
N LEU A 181 7.34 -10.53 -15.45
CA LEU A 181 8.47 -10.33 -16.36
C LEU A 181 9.77 -10.33 -15.56
N TYR A 182 10.67 -11.23 -15.91
CA TYR A 182 12.03 -11.18 -15.42
C TYR A 182 12.96 -10.71 -16.54
N LEU A 183 13.56 -9.55 -16.31
CA LEU A 183 14.45 -8.89 -17.24
C LEU A 183 15.86 -8.95 -16.66
N HIS A 184 16.75 -9.61 -17.38
CA HIS A 184 18.18 -9.59 -17.08
C HIS A 184 18.91 -8.78 -18.14
N LYS A 185 19.57 -7.73 -17.70
CA LYS A 185 20.44 -6.92 -18.57
C LYS A 185 21.76 -6.65 -17.87
N ASN A 186 22.84 -6.96 -18.54
CA ASN A 186 24.17 -6.57 -18.10
C ASN A 186 24.30 -5.04 -18.15
N ASP A 187 24.98 -4.46 -17.18
CA ASP A 187 25.27 -3.02 -17.12
C ASP A 187 24.04 -2.10 -17.12
N PHE A 188 22.89 -2.57 -16.57
CA PHE A 188 21.70 -1.72 -16.41
C PHE A 188 21.88 -0.77 -15.25
N ASP A 189 21.81 0.52 -15.53
CA ASP A 189 21.89 1.59 -14.54
C ASP A 189 20.47 2.08 -14.19
N LEU A 190 19.98 1.73 -13.00
CA LEU A 190 18.66 2.11 -12.52
C LEU A 190 18.42 3.63 -12.42
N GLU A 191 19.50 4.43 -12.32
CA GLU A 191 19.39 5.88 -12.22
C GLU A 191 19.32 6.56 -13.59
N ASN A 192 19.97 6.01 -14.61
CA ASN A 192 20.17 6.65 -15.90
C ASN A 192 19.53 5.92 -17.08
N ASP A 193 19.23 4.63 -16.93
CA ASP A 193 18.59 3.85 -18.00
C ASP A 193 17.08 3.85 -17.86
N THR A 194 16.40 3.86 -19.00
CA THR A 194 14.93 3.72 -19.06
C THR A 194 14.57 2.45 -19.81
N LEU A 195 13.71 1.65 -19.20
CA LEU A 195 13.18 0.43 -19.80
C LEU A 195 11.77 0.70 -20.38
N TYR A 196 11.58 0.37 -21.65
CA TYR A 196 10.27 0.36 -22.28
C TYR A 196 9.86 -1.06 -22.60
N VAL A 197 8.73 -1.51 -22.05
CA VAL A 197 8.16 -2.82 -22.33
C VAL A 197 6.81 -2.62 -23.04
N PRO A 198 6.78 -2.62 -24.38
CA PRO A 198 5.52 -2.57 -25.10
C PRO A 198 4.79 -3.90 -24.95
N ILE A 199 3.52 -3.85 -24.54
CA ILE A 199 2.64 -5.01 -24.45
C ILE A 199 1.51 -4.81 -25.46
N ASP A 200 1.43 -5.71 -26.43
CA ASP A 200 0.32 -5.77 -27.38
C ASP A 200 -0.79 -6.62 -26.76
N THR A 201 -1.96 -6.05 -26.61
CA THR A 201 -3.14 -6.69 -26.00
C THR A 201 -4.26 -6.98 -27.02
N THR A 202 -3.99 -6.84 -28.33
CA THR A 202 -4.98 -7.10 -29.39
C THR A 202 -5.05 -8.57 -29.80
#